data_dfae5cb1e4518310ba18a357c1bbb89b
#
_entry.id   dfae5cb1e4518310ba18a357c1bbb89b
#
_cell.length_a   1.000
_cell.length_b   1.000
_cell.length_c   1.000
_cell.angle_alpha   90.00
_cell.angle_beta   90.00
_cell.angle_gamma   90.00
#
_symmetry.space_group_name_H-M   'P 1'
#
loop_
_entity.id
_entity.type
_entity.pdbx_description
1 polymer ?
#
loop_
_entity_poly.entity_id
_entity_poly.type
_entity_poly.pdbx_seq_one_letter_code
_entity_poly.pdbx_strand_id
1 'polypeptide(L)'
;MIELKAYQGLIRNYAELADQLSVNIAGLTRAQREEQLLIAAYQAWGTDMGNHINGQFGFALYDTEAQQLFCARDILGAELFFYYQTADGQLLYATKIKDLFGQSGFKKELNEELIQYYLGFSYVPGEETLFSGVYKLEPGGYLTFDKEGLKSGTYWELTFEPDESKTLDDWADEISDAMDQSMKCIVDADEHVDSFLSGGVDSSYMLAKGPAETGFCCAYENQDASEEEDARKTAAYLGRKFEGISVTPEDFFANLDEFILAYEQPQADAAGLSLYCAAKLLKDRCDVVFSGEGADEFFAGYNGYQNADKLASKSNPVYYGATQSMREFDQKHYLKRFYKNRNAAEFMRKRGQAGRKYDPVSWMLYVDLRSYFEASILFNSTKIVEGTGLDIRMPFCDLRIFDIARRMPAKYKVDQTGNKLALRRAASRMLPPEVAYRRKLGFPVPIRDWLADPAFNQDIRRAFASETASKFFNQKEIQSLLDYFTTGKTNLWHKLRYRGNTAALWRRVWSIYVFIRWYELFFLEK
;
A
#
# COMPACT_ATOMS: atom_id res chain seq x y z
N MET A 1 -0.18 -19.44 30.47
CA MET A 1 -1.40 -19.20 29.62
C MET A 1 -1.06 -18.11 28.61
N ILE A 2 -1.46 -18.30 27.34
CA ILE A 2 -1.21 -17.30 26.26
C ILE A 2 -2.51 -16.56 25.99
N GLU A 3 -2.43 -15.23 25.88
CA GLU A 3 -3.56 -14.34 25.65
C GLU A 3 -3.32 -13.46 24.43
N LEU A 4 -4.31 -13.38 23.52
CA LEU A 4 -4.29 -12.45 22.41
C LEU A 4 -4.64 -11.03 22.93
N LYS A 5 -3.75 -10.07 22.77
CA LYS A 5 -3.90 -8.70 23.29
C LYS A 5 -4.29 -7.70 22.20
N ALA A 6 -3.84 -7.93 20.97
CA ALA A 6 -4.20 -7.14 19.79
C ALA A 6 -4.13 -8.05 18.56
N TYR A 7 -5.04 -7.83 17.62
CA TYR A 7 -5.04 -8.53 16.34
C TYR A 7 -5.81 -7.73 15.29
N GLN A 8 -5.24 -7.72 14.11
CA GLN A 8 -5.91 -7.34 12.88
C GLN A 8 -5.39 -8.24 11.77
N GLY A 9 -6.28 -8.77 10.93
CA GLY A 9 -5.82 -9.60 9.82
C GLY A 9 -6.85 -10.59 9.26
N LEU A 10 -6.32 -11.49 8.43
CA LEU A 10 -7.03 -12.59 7.78
C LEU A 10 -6.07 -13.76 7.59
N ILE A 11 -6.37 -14.90 8.20
CA ILE A 11 -5.60 -16.16 8.04
C ILE A 11 -6.24 -16.99 6.93
N ARG A 12 -5.52 -17.20 5.83
CA ARG A 12 -6.03 -17.91 4.63
C ARG A 12 -5.94 -19.42 4.76
N ASN A 13 -4.85 -19.93 5.35
CA ASN A 13 -4.63 -21.37 5.54
C ASN A 13 -5.18 -21.91 6.88
N TYR A 14 -6.26 -21.31 7.37
CA TYR A 14 -6.85 -21.65 8.67
C TYR A 14 -7.22 -23.14 8.82
N ALA A 15 -7.71 -23.78 7.75
CA ALA A 15 -8.07 -25.20 7.80
C ALA A 15 -6.83 -26.10 7.93
N GLU A 16 -5.77 -25.80 7.18
CA GLU A 16 -4.49 -26.53 7.25
C GLU A 16 -3.83 -26.36 8.63
N LEU A 17 -3.87 -25.14 9.18
CA LEU A 17 -3.36 -24.86 10.53
C LEU A 17 -4.17 -25.60 11.60
N ALA A 18 -5.49 -25.64 11.47
CA ALA A 18 -6.38 -26.34 12.40
C ALA A 18 -6.04 -27.84 12.46
N ASP A 19 -5.83 -28.44 11.30
CA ASP A 19 -5.43 -29.87 11.20
C ASP A 19 -4.04 -30.09 11.79
N GLN A 20 -3.04 -29.28 11.42
CA GLN A 20 -1.67 -29.43 11.93
C GLN A 20 -1.56 -29.23 13.45
N LEU A 21 -2.32 -28.28 13.98
CA LEU A 21 -2.30 -27.92 15.39
C LEU A 21 -3.35 -28.69 16.22
N SER A 22 -4.17 -29.54 15.59
CA SER A 22 -5.28 -30.26 16.23
C SER A 22 -6.27 -29.34 16.94
N VAL A 23 -6.57 -28.18 16.35
CA VAL A 23 -7.54 -27.19 16.86
C VAL A 23 -8.90 -27.47 16.24
N ASN A 24 -9.93 -27.62 17.06
CA ASN A 24 -11.31 -27.73 16.56
C ASN A 24 -11.89 -26.35 16.29
N ILE A 25 -12.06 -26.00 15.03
CA ILE A 25 -12.61 -24.73 14.57
C ILE A 25 -14.09 -24.79 14.18
N ALA A 26 -14.75 -25.93 14.32
CA ALA A 26 -16.14 -26.11 13.92
C ALA A 26 -17.09 -25.21 14.73
N GLY A 27 -17.94 -24.45 14.04
CA GLY A 27 -18.91 -23.55 14.66
C GLY A 27 -18.34 -22.25 15.25
N LEU A 28 -17.05 -21.98 15.07
CA LEU A 28 -16.43 -20.74 15.49
C LEU A 28 -16.62 -19.64 14.45
N THR A 29 -16.79 -18.41 14.92
CA THR A 29 -16.67 -17.21 14.07
C THR A 29 -15.22 -17.07 13.60
N ARG A 30 -14.99 -16.24 12.53
CA ARG A 30 -13.63 -15.97 12.04
C ARG A 30 -12.72 -15.47 13.17
N ALA A 31 -13.15 -14.48 13.93
CA ALA A 31 -12.35 -13.93 15.02
C ALA A 31 -11.97 -14.99 16.07
N GLN A 32 -12.92 -15.84 16.48
CA GLN A 32 -12.66 -16.94 17.44
C GLN A 32 -11.70 -17.99 16.88
N ARG A 33 -11.88 -18.34 15.59
CA ARG A 33 -11.03 -19.29 14.88
C ARG A 33 -9.58 -18.79 14.81
N GLU A 34 -9.39 -17.56 14.40
CA GLU A 34 -8.08 -16.94 14.23
C GLU A 34 -7.36 -16.74 15.57
N GLU A 35 -8.06 -16.33 16.63
CA GLU A 35 -7.51 -16.25 17.99
C GLU A 35 -6.98 -17.61 18.46
N GLN A 36 -7.78 -18.67 18.34
CA GLN A 36 -7.36 -20.00 18.76
C GLN A 36 -6.16 -20.51 17.97
N LEU A 37 -6.15 -20.27 16.65
CA LEU A 37 -5.05 -20.67 15.77
C LEU A 37 -3.75 -19.90 16.08
N LEU A 38 -3.82 -18.61 16.35
CA LEU A 38 -2.64 -17.80 16.73
C LEU A 38 -2.05 -18.27 18.07
N ILE A 39 -2.89 -18.55 19.05
CA ILE A 39 -2.44 -19.07 20.35
C ILE A 39 -1.79 -20.46 20.19
N ALA A 40 -2.42 -21.36 19.46
CA ALA A 40 -1.89 -22.70 19.22
C ALA A 40 -0.59 -22.67 18.39
N ALA A 41 -0.52 -21.80 17.38
CA ALA A 41 0.67 -21.62 16.55
C ALA A 41 1.86 -21.12 17.38
N TYR A 42 1.64 -20.15 18.27
CA TYR A 42 2.70 -19.68 19.17
C TYR A 42 3.18 -20.77 20.14
N GLN A 43 2.26 -21.59 20.67
CA GLN A 43 2.62 -22.75 21.52
C GLN A 43 3.45 -23.78 20.77
N ALA A 44 3.16 -24.02 19.50
CA ALA A 44 3.85 -25.04 18.69
C ALA A 44 5.20 -24.54 18.14
N TRP A 45 5.30 -23.29 17.70
CA TRP A 45 6.43 -22.78 16.92
C TRP A 45 7.12 -21.53 17.51
N GLY A 46 6.60 -20.97 18.60
CA GLY A 46 7.17 -19.79 19.23
C GLY A 46 7.30 -18.62 18.24
N THR A 47 8.46 -17.98 18.20
CA THR A 47 8.73 -16.83 17.34
C THR A 47 8.77 -17.15 15.83
N ASP A 48 8.86 -18.45 15.46
CA ASP A 48 8.85 -18.90 14.06
C ASP A 48 7.43 -19.07 13.48
N MET A 49 6.39 -18.90 14.29
CA MET A 49 5.00 -19.15 13.89
C MET A 49 4.58 -18.39 12.62
N GLY A 50 5.14 -17.20 12.37
CA GLY A 50 4.82 -16.40 11.20
C GLY A 50 5.16 -17.07 9.87
N ASN A 51 6.14 -18.00 9.84
CA ASN A 51 6.49 -18.79 8.66
C ASN A 51 5.45 -19.86 8.29
N HIS A 52 4.56 -20.19 9.20
CA HIS A 52 3.52 -21.22 9.00
C HIS A 52 2.16 -20.61 8.62
N ILE A 53 2.01 -19.29 8.72
CA ILE A 53 0.73 -18.61 8.48
C ILE A 53 0.74 -17.99 7.08
N ASN A 54 -0.14 -18.48 6.21
CA ASN A 54 -0.49 -17.78 4.97
C ASN A 54 -1.64 -16.82 5.28
N GLY A 55 -1.33 -15.54 5.30
CA GLY A 55 -2.31 -14.51 5.65
C GLY A 55 -1.70 -13.13 5.75
N GLN A 56 -2.54 -12.18 6.10
CA GLN A 56 -2.16 -10.83 6.48
C GLN A 56 -2.46 -10.67 7.97
N PHE A 57 -1.52 -10.16 8.74
CA PHE A 57 -1.68 -10.03 10.18
C PHE A 57 -0.72 -9.02 10.83
N GLY A 58 -1.25 -8.36 11.86
CA GLY A 58 -0.49 -7.70 12.90
C GLY A 58 -1.07 -8.10 14.26
N PHE A 59 -0.29 -8.68 15.15
CA PHE A 59 -0.80 -9.16 16.44
C PHE A 59 0.17 -8.97 17.60
N ALA A 60 -0.39 -9.03 18.82
CA ALA A 60 0.32 -9.11 20.08
C ALA A 60 -0.23 -10.25 20.93
N LEU A 61 0.63 -11.18 21.34
CA LEU A 61 0.36 -12.27 22.27
C LEU A 61 1.12 -12.04 23.58
N TYR A 62 0.46 -12.29 24.71
CA TYR A 62 1.11 -12.23 26.02
C TYR A 62 1.17 -13.62 26.65
N ASP A 63 2.37 -14.10 26.90
CA ASP A 63 2.61 -15.33 27.65
C ASP A 63 2.73 -14.99 29.15
N THR A 64 1.72 -15.40 29.92
CA THR A 64 1.65 -15.13 31.36
C THR A 64 2.68 -15.94 32.17
N GLU A 65 3.14 -17.08 31.66
CA GLU A 65 4.14 -17.91 32.34
C GLU A 65 5.55 -17.38 32.11
N ALA A 66 5.86 -17.04 30.85
CA ALA A 66 7.12 -16.40 30.47
C ALA A 66 7.17 -14.91 30.88
N GLN A 67 6.04 -14.29 31.19
CA GLN A 67 5.88 -12.85 31.38
C GLN A 67 6.46 -12.06 30.20
N GLN A 68 6.15 -12.55 28.99
CA GLN A 68 6.69 -12.00 27.76
C GLN A 68 5.57 -11.62 26.80
N LEU A 69 5.67 -10.40 26.24
CA LEU A 69 4.90 -9.98 25.09
C LEU A 69 5.63 -10.43 23.81
N PHE A 70 4.89 -11.00 22.88
CA PHE A 70 5.36 -11.33 21.54
C PHE A 70 4.45 -10.66 20.52
N CYS A 71 5.02 -9.89 19.59
CA CYS A 71 4.29 -9.25 18.50
C CYS A 71 4.93 -9.64 17.17
N ALA A 72 4.10 -9.82 16.15
CA ALA A 72 4.58 -10.12 14.80
C ALA A 72 3.71 -9.44 13.74
N ARG A 73 4.30 -9.25 12.56
CA ARG A 73 3.65 -8.71 11.38
C ARG A 73 3.90 -9.61 10.18
N ASP A 74 2.89 -9.75 9.30
CA ASP A 74 2.95 -10.63 8.13
C ASP A 74 4.10 -10.31 7.17
N ILE A 75 4.43 -11.30 6.33
CA ILE A 75 5.56 -11.32 5.40
C ILE A 75 5.49 -10.18 4.36
N LEU A 76 4.30 -9.85 3.87
CA LEU A 76 4.09 -8.78 2.89
C LEU A 76 3.96 -7.40 3.55
N GLY A 77 3.63 -7.37 4.86
CA GLY A 77 3.31 -6.16 5.60
C GLY A 77 1.94 -5.60 5.20
N ALA A 78 0.99 -6.50 4.86
CA ALA A 78 -0.36 -6.12 4.48
C ALA A 78 -1.12 -5.51 5.65
N GLU A 79 -0.94 -6.06 6.85
CA GLU A 79 -1.47 -5.42 8.06
C GLU A 79 -0.44 -4.51 8.72
N LEU A 80 -0.91 -3.68 9.65
CA LEU A 80 -0.10 -2.70 10.35
C LEU A 80 0.06 -3.09 11.81
N PHE A 81 1.25 -2.81 12.35
CA PHE A 81 1.52 -2.95 13.77
C PHE A 81 2.51 -1.87 14.19
N PHE A 82 2.13 -1.07 15.19
CA PHE A 82 2.91 0.06 15.69
C PHE A 82 3.32 -0.17 17.14
N TYR A 83 4.47 0.37 17.52
CA TYR A 83 4.95 0.34 18.90
C TYR A 83 5.66 1.65 19.27
N TYR A 84 5.65 1.93 20.55
CA TYR A 84 6.27 3.10 21.16
C TYR A 84 6.84 2.72 22.52
N GLN A 85 8.11 3.04 22.77
CA GLN A 85 8.73 2.83 24.08
C GLN A 85 8.68 4.13 24.86
N THR A 86 8.04 4.10 26.03
CA THR A 86 7.92 5.25 26.92
C THR A 86 9.26 5.59 27.61
N ALA A 87 9.39 6.78 28.16
CA ALA A 87 10.61 7.21 28.84
C ALA A 87 10.94 6.39 30.12
N ASP A 88 9.94 5.78 30.74
CA ASP A 88 10.08 4.86 31.87
C ASP A 88 10.26 3.39 31.46
N GLY A 89 10.42 3.14 30.15
CA GLY A 89 10.78 1.84 29.60
C GLY A 89 9.60 0.90 29.31
N GLN A 90 8.34 1.33 29.47
CA GLN A 90 7.18 0.54 29.09
C GLN A 90 7.04 0.45 27.56
N LEU A 91 6.46 -0.62 27.05
CA LEU A 91 6.13 -0.78 25.63
C LEU A 91 4.62 -0.59 25.42
N LEU A 92 4.27 0.44 24.64
CA LEU A 92 2.92 0.63 24.11
C LEU A 92 2.88 0.06 22.69
N TYR A 93 1.77 -0.55 22.32
CA TYR A 93 1.59 -1.14 20.99
C TYR A 93 0.13 -1.07 20.53
N ALA A 94 -0.08 -1.05 19.22
CA ALA A 94 -1.40 -1.03 18.62
C ALA A 94 -1.32 -1.37 17.12
N THR A 95 -2.46 -1.70 16.52
CA THR A 95 -2.60 -1.79 15.05
C THR A 95 -2.90 -0.43 14.40
N LYS A 96 -3.29 0.56 15.21
CA LYS A 96 -3.54 1.96 14.81
C LYS A 96 -2.73 2.93 15.65
N ILE A 97 -2.15 3.96 15.04
CA ILE A 97 -1.36 4.96 15.78
C ILE A 97 -2.23 5.72 16.79
N LYS A 98 -3.49 6.02 16.43
CA LYS A 98 -4.41 6.73 17.31
C LYS A 98 -4.71 6.00 18.61
N ASP A 99 -4.64 4.67 18.61
CA ASP A 99 -4.86 3.86 19.81
C ASP A 99 -3.72 4.00 20.84
N LEU A 100 -2.57 4.54 20.43
CA LEU A 100 -1.48 4.94 21.34
C LEU A 100 -1.79 6.28 22.04
N PHE A 101 -2.63 7.14 21.43
CA PHE A 101 -2.96 8.44 22.00
C PHE A 101 -3.76 8.25 23.28
N GLY A 102 -3.40 8.99 24.30
CA GLY A 102 -4.06 8.88 25.62
C GLY A 102 -3.57 7.71 26.48
N GLN A 103 -2.76 6.79 25.97
CA GLN A 103 -2.10 5.80 26.82
C GLN A 103 -1.04 6.47 27.71
N SER A 104 -0.91 5.98 28.96
CA SER A 104 0.03 6.54 29.94
C SER A 104 1.46 6.49 29.43
N GLY A 105 2.16 7.60 29.48
CA GLY A 105 3.55 7.73 29.03
C GLY A 105 3.71 8.05 27.53
N PHE A 106 2.65 8.00 26.73
CA PHE A 106 2.71 8.41 25.32
C PHE A 106 2.87 9.94 25.18
N LYS A 107 3.76 10.36 24.28
CA LYS A 107 3.95 11.77 23.92
C LYS A 107 3.72 11.97 22.42
N LYS A 108 2.69 12.75 22.08
CA LYS A 108 2.39 13.10 20.70
C LYS A 108 3.30 14.24 20.21
N GLU A 109 4.41 13.90 19.59
CA GLU A 109 5.41 14.83 19.06
C GLU A 109 5.67 14.56 17.59
N LEU A 110 5.93 15.62 16.81
CA LEU A 110 6.23 15.50 15.38
C LEU A 110 7.68 15.07 15.14
N ASN A 111 7.89 14.04 14.31
CA ASN A 111 9.17 13.74 13.71
C ASN A 111 9.39 14.60 12.44
N GLU A 112 9.84 15.85 12.66
CA GLU A 112 9.96 16.86 11.58
C GLU A 112 10.92 16.41 10.46
N GLU A 113 11.93 15.61 10.77
CA GLU A 113 12.91 15.14 9.78
C GLU A 113 12.27 14.28 8.67
N LEU A 114 11.22 13.53 8.99
CA LEU A 114 10.55 12.65 8.04
C LEU A 114 9.66 13.37 7.03
N ILE A 115 9.40 14.65 7.21
CA ILE A 115 8.71 15.49 6.20
C ILE A 115 9.44 15.38 4.85
N GLN A 116 10.77 15.26 4.86
CA GLN A 116 11.57 15.11 3.64
C GLN A 116 11.28 13.80 2.90
N TYR A 117 11.14 12.68 3.63
CA TYR A 117 10.78 11.41 3.02
C TYR A 117 9.35 11.46 2.49
N TYR A 118 8.40 11.95 3.27
CA TYR A 118 7.03 12.14 2.80
C TYR A 118 6.98 12.97 1.52
N LEU A 119 7.60 14.14 1.47
CA LEU A 119 7.63 14.97 0.26
C LEU A 119 8.38 14.31 -0.92
N GLY A 120 9.33 13.44 -0.61
CA GLY A 120 10.08 12.68 -1.62
C GLY A 120 9.27 11.58 -2.28
N PHE A 121 8.48 10.85 -1.50
CA PHE A 121 7.80 9.65 -1.91
C PHE A 121 6.27 9.78 -2.00
N SER A 122 5.66 10.83 -1.43
CA SER A 122 4.22 11.01 -1.19
C SER A 122 3.65 10.12 -0.10
N TYR A 123 4.47 9.36 0.60
CA TYR A 123 4.18 8.52 1.76
C TYR A 123 5.42 8.46 2.68
N VAL A 124 5.30 7.87 3.85
CA VAL A 124 6.44 7.70 4.78
C VAL A 124 6.95 6.26 4.68
N PRO A 125 8.13 6.02 4.07
CA PRO A 125 8.71 4.69 3.94
C PRO A 125 9.44 4.24 5.20
N GLY A 126 9.53 2.91 5.42
CA GLY A 126 10.31 2.30 6.50
C GLY A 126 9.57 2.25 7.83
N GLU A 127 10.35 2.07 8.90
CA GLU A 127 9.83 1.82 10.25
C GLU A 127 9.36 3.10 10.97
N GLU A 128 10.06 4.21 10.78
CA GLU A 128 9.74 5.47 11.45
C GLU A 128 8.42 6.06 10.95
N THR A 129 7.70 6.74 11.85
CA THR A 129 6.47 7.47 11.52
C THR A 129 6.65 8.97 11.75
N LEU A 130 5.73 9.79 11.25
CA LEU A 130 5.72 11.23 11.56
C LEU A 130 5.36 11.56 13.02
N PHE A 131 4.98 10.55 13.81
CA PHE A 131 4.90 10.67 15.28
C PHE A 131 6.23 10.20 15.89
N SER A 132 6.94 11.11 16.53
CA SER A 132 8.27 10.85 17.08
C SER A 132 8.25 9.70 18.08
N GLY A 133 9.17 8.72 17.90
CA GLY A 133 9.25 7.53 18.74
C GLY A 133 8.22 6.45 18.44
N VAL A 134 7.24 6.68 17.56
CA VAL A 134 6.34 5.64 17.07
C VAL A 134 6.97 4.95 15.87
N TYR A 135 7.14 3.64 15.99
CA TYR A 135 7.70 2.79 14.96
C TYR A 135 6.66 1.81 14.43
N LYS A 136 6.73 1.52 13.14
CA LYS A 136 5.98 0.47 12.46
C LYS A 136 6.85 -0.78 12.38
N LEU A 137 6.33 -1.93 12.80
CA LEU A 137 7.04 -3.19 12.67
C LEU A 137 7.24 -3.55 11.19
N GLU A 138 8.46 -3.94 10.82
CA GLU A 138 8.80 -4.30 9.44
C GLU A 138 8.08 -5.59 8.99
N PRO A 139 7.81 -5.76 7.67
CA PRO A 139 7.26 -7.01 7.14
C PRO A 139 8.14 -8.22 7.45
N GLY A 140 7.51 -9.33 7.91
CA GLY A 140 8.22 -10.52 8.36
C GLY A 140 9.01 -10.33 9.65
N GLY A 141 8.75 -9.22 10.36
CA GLY A 141 9.39 -8.88 11.62
C GLY A 141 8.59 -9.33 12.85
N TYR A 142 9.30 -9.44 13.94
CA TYR A 142 8.70 -9.64 15.26
C TYR A 142 9.43 -8.82 16.32
N LEU A 143 8.78 -8.63 17.45
CA LEU A 143 9.41 -8.12 18.67
C LEU A 143 8.94 -8.94 19.90
N THR A 144 9.83 -9.01 20.90
CA THR A 144 9.54 -9.52 22.21
C THR A 144 9.84 -8.47 23.25
N PHE A 145 9.04 -8.44 24.30
CA PHE A 145 9.26 -7.50 25.41
C PHE A 145 9.00 -8.23 26.73
N ASP A 146 10.00 -8.21 27.60
CA ASP A 146 9.99 -8.81 28.92
C ASP A 146 10.84 -7.98 29.90
N LYS A 147 11.18 -8.54 31.08
CA LYS A 147 12.02 -7.90 32.09
C LYS A 147 13.44 -7.53 31.60
N GLU A 148 13.92 -8.16 30.52
CA GLU A 148 15.21 -7.85 29.90
C GLU A 148 15.10 -6.67 28.90
N GLY A 149 13.87 -6.25 28.59
CA GLY A 149 13.57 -5.14 27.68
C GLY A 149 13.06 -5.57 26.31
N LEU A 150 13.08 -4.63 25.38
CA LEU A 150 12.63 -4.81 24.00
C LEU A 150 13.73 -5.47 23.16
N LYS A 151 13.36 -6.56 22.46
CA LYS A 151 14.19 -7.20 21.43
C LYS A 151 13.37 -7.31 20.15
N SER A 152 13.99 -7.09 19.00
CA SER A 152 13.36 -7.26 17.69
C SER A 152 14.16 -8.23 16.83
N GLY A 153 13.46 -8.90 15.92
CA GLY A 153 14.05 -9.82 14.98
C GLY A 153 13.21 -9.95 13.72
N THR A 154 13.69 -10.79 12.81
CA THR A 154 13.00 -11.10 11.56
C THR A 154 12.84 -12.62 11.48
N TYR A 155 11.61 -13.09 11.27
CA TYR A 155 11.34 -14.52 11.07
C TYR A 155 11.37 -14.91 9.59
N TRP A 156 11.24 -13.90 8.68
CA TRP A 156 11.27 -14.12 7.23
C TRP A 156 12.00 -13.00 6.49
N GLU A 157 12.77 -13.35 5.47
CA GLU A 157 13.47 -12.40 4.59
C GLU A 157 13.09 -12.61 3.13
N LEU A 158 12.93 -11.52 2.39
CA LEU A 158 12.62 -11.55 0.96
C LEU A 158 13.82 -12.10 0.16
N THR A 159 13.58 -13.22 -0.54
CA THR A 159 14.53 -13.82 -1.50
C THR A 159 13.88 -14.05 -2.85
N PHE A 160 14.69 -13.99 -3.93
CA PHE A 160 14.31 -14.46 -5.25
C PHE A 160 15.18 -15.67 -5.62
N GLU A 161 14.54 -16.75 -6.05
CA GLU A 161 15.16 -18.05 -6.33
C GLU A 161 14.63 -18.58 -7.68
N PRO A 162 15.05 -17.97 -8.83
CA PRO A 162 14.45 -18.26 -10.13
C PRO A 162 14.66 -19.72 -10.55
N ASP A 163 13.57 -20.39 -10.89
CA ASP A 163 13.54 -21.75 -11.43
C ASP A 163 13.48 -21.69 -12.96
N GLU A 164 14.64 -21.90 -13.59
CA GLU A 164 14.81 -21.87 -15.06
C GLU A 164 14.28 -23.14 -15.76
N SER A 165 13.88 -24.17 -15.03
CA SER A 165 13.41 -25.44 -15.59
C SER A 165 12.01 -25.36 -16.21
N LYS A 166 11.21 -24.36 -15.84
CA LYS A 166 9.81 -24.20 -16.21
C LYS A 166 9.64 -23.29 -17.43
N THR A 167 8.60 -23.58 -18.20
CA THR A 167 8.16 -22.78 -19.35
C THR A 167 7.18 -21.66 -18.94
N LEU A 168 6.85 -20.78 -19.88
CA LEU A 168 5.82 -19.76 -19.68
C LEU A 168 4.44 -20.38 -19.36
N ASP A 169 4.12 -21.50 -19.99
CA ASP A 169 2.86 -22.19 -19.79
C ASP A 169 2.80 -22.87 -18.42
N ASP A 170 3.91 -23.47 -17.95
CA ASP A 170 3.99 -24.05 -16.60
C ASP A 170 3.76 -22.97 -15.52
N TRP A 171 4.38 -21.79 -15.68
CA TRP A 171 4.14 -20.67 -14.79
C TRP A 171 2.71 -20.15 -14.83
N ALA A 172 2.09 -20.10 -16.01
CA ALA A 172 0.69 -19.72 -16.16
C ALA A 172 -0.27 -20.72 -15.49
N ASP A 173 0.05 -22.01 -15.55
CA ASP A 173 -0.70 -23.06 -14.85
C ASP A 173 -0.61 -22.90 -13.34
N GLU A 174 0.61 -22.73 -12.80
CA GLU A 174 0.82 -22.53 -11.36
C GLU A 174 0.10 -21.26 -10.85
N ILE A 175 0.16 -20.15 -11.59
CA ILE A 175 -0.60 -18.92 -11.24
C ILE A 175 -2.11 -19.22 -11.20
N SER A 176 -2.61 -19.95 -12.20
CA SER A 176 -4.03 -20.28 -12.28
C SER A 176 -4.49 -21.12 -11.09
N ASP A 177 -3.72 -22.15 -10.73
CA ASP A 177 -4.03 -23.05 -9.62
C ASP A 177 -3.94 -22.32 -8.27
N ALA A 178 -2.90 -21.50 -8.06
CA ALA A 178 -2.75 -20.71 -6.86
C ALA A 178 -3.86 -19.66 -6.70
N MET A 179 -4.31 -19.04 -7.80
CA MET A 179 -5.46 -18.13 -7.77
C MET A 179 -6.75 -18.84 -7.40
N ASP A 180 -7.00 -20.04 -7.93
CA ASP A 180 -8.18 -20.85 -7.56
C ASP A 180 -8.16 -21.21 -6.06
N GLN A 181 -6.99 -21.52 -5.53
CA GLN A 181 -6.82 -21.78 -4.08
C GLN A 181 -7.04 -20.49 -3.26
N SER A 182 -6.46 -19.37 -3.69
CA SER A 182 -6.66 -18.09 -3.02
C SER A 182 -8.15 -17.72 -2.95
N MET A 183 -8.88 -17.84 -4.06
CA MET A 183 -10.31 -17.53 -4.12
C MET A 183 -11.16 -18.40 -3.19
N LYS A 184 -10.76 -19.64 -2.94
CA LYS A 184 -11.50 -20.57 -2.07
C LYS A 184 -11.33 -20.27 -0.58
N CYS A 185 -10.20 -19.71 -0.16
CA CYS A 185 -9.88 -19.49 1.25
C CYS A 185 -10.02 -18.04 1.72
N ILE A 186 -10.25 -17.11 0.79
CA ILE A 186 -10.29 -15.68 1.10
C ILE A 186 -11.69 -15.17 1.50
N VAL A 187 -12.74 -15.98 1.30
CA VAL A 187 -14.15 -15.64 1.54
C VAL A 187 -14.81 -16.73 2.36
N ASP A 188 -15.66 -16.35 3.31
CA ASP A 188 -16.55 -17.29 4.01
C ASP A 188 -17.83 -17.51 3.15
N ALA A 189 -18.49 -18.65 3.33
CA ALA A 189 -19.56 -19.09 2.42
C ALA A 189 -20.83 -18.22 2.41
N ASP A 190 -21.04 -17.44 3.44
CA ASP A 190 -22.20 -16.56 3.64
C ASP A 190 -21.93 -15.09 3.29
N GLU A 191 -20.71 -14.74 2.85
CA GLU A 191 -20.35 -13.38 2.50
C GLU A 191 -20.77 -13.01 1.06
N HIS A 192 -21.39 -11.84 0.90
CA HIS A 192 -21.65 -11.24 -0.41
C HIS A 192 -20.38 -10.53 -0.92
N VAL A 193 -19.90 -11.00 -2.07
CA VAL A 193 -18.62 -10.57 -2.64
C VAL A 193 -18.82 -9.85 -3.96
N ASP A 194 -18.20 -8.69 -4.08
CA ASP A 194 -18.06 -7.93 -5.31
C ASP A 194 -16.58 -7.64 -5.62
N SER A 195 -16.28 -6.96 -6.72
CA SER A 195 -14.88 -6.73 -7.14
C SER A 195 -14.70 -5.35 -7.74
N PHE A 196 -13.62 -4.66 -7.39
CA PHE A 196 -13.17 -3.55 -8.22
C PHE A 196 -12.73 -4.05 -9.58
N LEU A 197 -13.13 -3.34 -10.64
CA LEU A 197 -12.91 -3.70 -12.04
C LEU A 197 -12.46 -2.48 -12.84
N SER A 198 -11.19 -2.40 -13.19
CA SER A 198 -10.62 -1.32 -14.00
C SER A 198 -10.55 -1.64 -15.51
N GLY A 199 -11.05 -2.82 -15.93
CA GLY A 199 -10.84 -3.31 -17.29
C GLY A 199 -9.39 -3.74 -17.62
N GLY A 200 -8.45 -3.59 -16.69
CA GLY A 200 -7.09 -4.12 -16.77
C GLY A 200 -7.06 -5.64 -16.54
N VAL A 201 -5.95 -6.29 -16.93
CA VAL A 201 -5.84 -7.76 -16.84
C VAL A 201 -6.01 -8.29 -15.42
N ASP A 202 -5.51 -7.59 -14.40
CA ASP A 202 -5.50 -8.06 -13.00
C ASP A 202 -6.91 -8.19 -12.44
N SER A 203 -7.66 -7.08 -12.45
CA SER A 203 -9.05 -7.05 -11.98
C SER A 203 -9.98 -7.91 -12.82
N SER A 204 -9.73 -7.98 -14.14
CA SER A 204 -10.52 -8.83 -15.04
C SER A 204 -10.28 -10.33 -14.78
N TYR A 205 -9.02 -10.71 -14.54
CA TYR A 205 -8.68 -12.10 -14.21
C TYR A 205 -9.21 -12.50 -12.84
N MET A 206 -9.13 -11.61 -11.87
CA MET A 206 -9.70 -11.79 -10.54
C MET A 206 -11.23 -11.97 -10.59
N LEU A 207 -11.94 -11.13 -11.38
CA LEU A 207 -13.39 -11.27 -11.58
C LEU A 207 -13.75 -12.58 -12.29
N ALA A 208 -12.92 -13.03 -13.23
CA ALA A 208 -13.12 -14.29 -13.95
C ALA A 208 -12.95 -15.53 -13.06
N LYS A 209 -12.03 -15.48 -12.09
CA LYS A 209 -11.69 -16.58 -11.17
C LYS A 209 -12.54 -16.59 -9.90
N GLY A 210 -13.00 -15.41 -9.46
CA GLY A 210 -13.65 -15.24 -8.16
C GLY A 210 -15.17 -15.42 -8.16
N PRO A 211 -15.77 -15.47 -6.98
CA PRO A 211 -17.23 -15.55 -6.80
C PRO A 211 -17.94 -14.20 -6.99
N ALA A 212 -17.23 -13.10 -7.17
CA ALA A 212 -17.81 -11.75 -7.24
C ALA A 212 -18.93 -11.65 -8.26
N GLU A 213 -20.08 -11.08 -7.85
CA GLU A 213 -21.25 -10.92 -8.72
C GLU A 213 -21.18 -9.65 -9.56
N THR A 214 -20.70 -8.55 -8.97
CA THR A 214 -20.64 -7.23 -9.60
C THR A 214 -19.20 -6.74 -9.73
N GLY A 215 -18.87 -6.20 -10.90
CA GLY A 215 -17.65 -5.43 -11.11
C GLY A 215 -17.91 -3.94 -10.96
N PHE A 216 -17.21 -3.27 -10.02
CA PHE A 216 -17.29 -1.84 -9.77
C PHE A 216 -16.13 -1.09 -10.40
N CYS A 217 -16.40 -0.09 -11.22
CA CYS A 217 -15.39 0.76 -11.83
C CYS A 217 -15.51 2.19 -11.31
N CYS A 218 -14.42 2.77 -10.80
CA CYS A 218 -14.40 4.20 -10.49
C CYS A 218 -14.43 4.99 -11.80
N ALA A 219 -15.42 5.87 -11.93
CA ALA A 219 -15.62 6.75 -13.06
C ALA A 219 -15.44 8.20 -12.63
N TYR A 220 -14.98 9.04 -13.55
CA TYR A 220 -14.79 10.48 -13.31
C TYR A 220 -15.47 11.26 -14.43
N GLU A 221 -16.17 12.34 -14.06
CA GLU A 221 -16.73 13.25 -15.05
C GLU A 221 -15.65 13.83 -15.97
N ASN A 222 -15.94 13.92 -17.26
CA ASN A 222 -15.07 14.49 -18.29
C ASN A 222 -13.75 13.76 -18.58
N GLN A 223 -13.61 12.50 -18.17
CA GLN A 223 -12.52 11.64 -18.67
C GLN A 223 -12.96 10.82 -19.88
N ASP A 224 -11.97 10.42 -20.71
CA ASP A 224 -12.21 9.45 -21.76
C ASP A 224 -12.85 8.20 -21.14
N ALA A 225 -14.08 7.89 -21.55
CA ALA A 225 -14.90 6.79 -21.04
C ALA A 225 -14.31 5.39 -21.32
N SER A 226 -13.02 5.31 -21.70
CA SER A 226 -12.37 4.08 -22.16
C SER A 226 -12.25 3.02 -21.07
N GLU A 227 -11.83 3.36 -19.85
CA GLU A 227 -11.68 2.37 -18.77
C GLU A 227 -13.03 1.83 -18.30
N GLU A 228 -14.03 2.69 -18.12
CA GLU A 228 -15.38 2.26 -17.74
C GLU A 228 -16.01 1.37 -18.82
N GLU A 229 -15.90 1.77 -20.08
CA GLU A 229 -16.43 0.99 -21.20
C GLU A 229 -15.72 -0.36 -21.33
N ASP A 230 -14.41 -0.40 -21.12
CA ASP A 230 -13.62 -1.62 -21.13
C ASP A 230 -13.98 -2.56 -19.97
N ALA A 231 -14.19 -2.02 -18.78
CA ALA A 231 -14.65 -2.76 -17.62
C ALA A 231 -16.07 -3.33 -17.86
N ARG A 232 -16.97 -2.53 -18.42
CA ARG A 232 -18.34 -2.94 -18.78
C ARG A 232 -18.34 -4.11 -19.78
N LYS A 233 -17.51 -4.01 -20.83
CA LYS A 233 -17.37 -5.11 -21.82
C LYS A 233 -16.83 -6.38 -21.19
N THR A 234 -15.85 -6.25 -20.30
CA THR A 234 -15.27 -7.39 -19.58
C THR A 234 -16.31 -8.07 -18.67
N ALA A 235 -17.05 -7.31 -17.88
CA ALA A 235 -18.13 -7.84 -17.05
C ALA A 235 -19.20 -8.56 -17.88
N ALA A 236 -19.64 -7.94 -18.99
CA ALA A 236 -20.60 -8.54 -19.90
C ALA A 236 -20.09 -9.85 -20.51
N TYR A 237 -18.82 -9.91 -20.94
CA TYR A 237 -18.19 -11.13 -21.45
C TYR A 237 -18.20 -12.27 -20.41
N LEU A 238 -17.96 -11.93 -19.15
CA LEU A 238 -17.94 -12.88 -18.03
C LEU A 238 -19.33 -13.20 -17.48
N GLY A 239 -20.41 -12.60 -18.01
CA GLY A 239 -21.78 -12.77 -17.50
C GLY A 239 -21.96 -12.17 -16.08
N ARG A 240 -21.14 -11.18 -15.70
CA ARG A 240 -21.21 -10.49 -14.41
C ARG A 240 -21.95 -9.16 -14.55
N LYS A 241 -22.51 -8.68 -13.42
CA LYS A 241 -23.07 -7.33 -13.32
C LYS A 241 -21.94 -6.29 -13.40
N PHE A 242 -22.27 -5.11 -13.84
CA PHE A 242 -21.34 -3.97 -13.90
C PHE A 242 -22.00 -2.71 -13.37
N GLU A 243 -21.23 -1.95 -12.59
CA GLU A 243 -21.66 -0.62 -12.16
C GLU A 243 -20.48 0.36 -12.14
N GLY A 244 -20.68 1.54 -12.75
CA GLY A 244 -19.78 2.67 -12.63
C GLY A 244 -20.05 3.45 -11.33
N ILE A 245 -19.01 3.74 -10.57
CA ILE A 245 -19.08 4.57 -9.37
C ILE A 245 -18.48 5.91 -9.70
N SER A 246 -19.32 6.95 -9.78
CA SER A 246 -18.84 8.31 -10.04
C SER A 246 -18.29 8.91 -8.75
N VAL A 247 -17.01 9.33 -8.80
CA VAL A 247 -16.38 10.13 -7.75
C VAL A 247 -16.22 11.55 -8.29
N THR A 248 -16.97 12.48 -7.72
CA THR A 248 -16.91 13.90 -8.10
C THR A 248 -15.75 14.61 -7.40
N PRO A 249 -15.29 15.77 -7.89
CA PRO A 249 -14.32 16.58 -7.17
C PRO A 249 -14.83 17.02 -5.80
N GLU A 250 -16.14 17.31 -5.66
CA GLU A 250 -16.77 17.64 -4.38
C GLU A 250 -16.66 16.49 -3.39
N ASP A 251 -16.96 15.24 -3.81
CA ASP A 251 -16.80 14.04 -2.98
C ASP A 251 -15.34 13.86 -2.56
N PHE A 252 -14.42 14.04 -3.50
CA PHE A 252 -12.99 13.88 -3.26
C PHE A 252 -12.47 14.85 -2.18
N PHE A 253 -12.76 16.15 -2.32
CA PHE A 253 -12.29 17.14 -1.34
C PHE A 253 -13.07 17.10 -0.03
N ALA A 254 -14.36 16.79 -0.03
CA ALA A 254 -15.16 16.66 1.18
C ALA A 254 -14.71 15.47 2.06
N ASN A 255 -14.17 14.42 1.48
CA ASN A 255 -13.67 13.27 2.21
C ASN A 255 -12.18 13.35 2.62
N LEU A 256 -11.47 14.43 2.25
CA LEU A 256 -10.02 14.54 2.48
C LEU A 256 -9.65 14.47 3.97
N ASP A 257 -10.34 15.21 4.82
CA ASP A 257 -10.00 15.26 6.25
C ASP A 257 -10.29 13.90 6.93
N GLU A 258 -11.40 13.26 6.59
CA GLU A 258 -11.73 11.92 7.09
C GLU A 258 -10.72 10.87 6.62
N PHE A 259 -10.33 10.93 5.35
CA PHE A 259 -9.25 10.12 4.79
C PHE A 259 -7.93 10.31 5.55
N ILE A 260 -7.51 11.55 5.78
CA ILE A 260 -6.28 11.86 6.52
C ILE A 260 -6.35 11.29 7.95
N LEU A 261 -7.49 11.44 8.62
CA LEU A 261 -7.71 10.90 9.96
C LEU A 261 -7.72 9.36 9.99
N ALA A 262 -8.25 8.70 8.97
CA ALA A 262 -8.20 7.24 8.85
C ALA A 262 -6.77 6.73 8.60
N TYR A 263 -6.02 7.45 7.78
CA TYR A 263 -4.65 7.08 7.42
C TYR A 263 -3.61 7.36 8.51
N GLU A 264 -3.88 8.29 9.41
CA GLU A 264 -3.01 8.67 10.54
C GLU A 264 -1.63 9.22 10.13
N GLN A 265 -1.16 8.91 8.94
CA GLN A 265 0.04 9.46 8.30
C GLN A 265 -0.37 10.23 7.04
N PRO A 266 0.35 11.29 6.65
CA PRO A 266 0.01 11.96 5.41
C PRO A 266 0.31 11.03 4.23
N GLN A 267 -0.67 10.86 3.35
CA GLN A 267 -0.59 10.08 2.14
C GLN A 267 -1.09 10.94 0.97
N ALA A 268 -0.19 11.29 0.06
CA ALA A 268 -0.52 12.12 -1.10
C ALA A 268 -0.78 11.30 -2.37
N ASP A 269 -1.28 10.07 -2.20
CA ASP A 269 -1.76 9.25 -3.29
C ASP A 269 -3.23 9.59 -3.60
N ALA A 270 -3.46 10.26 -4.74
CA ALA A 270 -4.81 10.61 -5.16
C ALA A 270 -5.68 9.38 -5.48
N ALA A 271 -5.05 8.28 -5.92
CA ALA A 271 -5.77 7.02 -6.16
C ALA A 271 -6.31 6.44 -4.85
N GLY A 272 -5.54 6.51 -3.76
CA GLY A 272 -5.98 6.06 -2.43
C GLY A 272 -7.21 6.82 -1.94
N LEU A 273 -7.23 8.16 -2.04
CA LEU A 273 -8.42 8.95 -1.66
C LEU A 273 -9.61 8.65 -2.56
N SER A 274 -9.40 8.47 -3.87
CA SER A 274 -10.49 8.11 -4.78
C SER A 274 -11.10 6.74 -4.47
N LEU A 275 -10.26 5.74 -4.15
CA LEU A 275 -10.72 4.42 -3.70
C LEU A 275 -11.42 4.50 -2.34
N TYR A 276 -10.97 5.38 -1.44
CA TYR A 276 -11.66 5.65 -0.18
C TYR A 276 -13.08 6.18 -0.41
N CYS A 277 -13.25 7.15 -1.31
CA CYS A 277 -14.58 7.65 -1.69
C CYS A 277 -15.46 6.54 -2.27
N ALA A 278 -14.92 5.74 -3.18
CA ALA A 278 -15.65 4.61 -3.77
C ALA A 278 -16.03 3.57 -2.71
N ALA A 279 -15.12 3.22 -1.79
CA ALA A 279 -15.39 2.29 -0.70
C ALA A 279 -16.51 2.77 0.23
N LYS A 280 -16.57 4.07 0.54
CA LYS A 280 -17.69 4.66 1.31
C LYS A 280 -19.04 4.49 0.62
N LEU A 281 -19.09 4.53 -0.71
CA LEU A 281 -20.31 4.33 -1.48
C LEU A 281 -20.72 2.85 -1.57
N LEU A 282 -19.78 1.93 -1.33
CA LEU A 282 -19.98 0.48 -1.44
C LEU A 282 -20.23 -0.23 -0.11
N LYS A 283 -19.87 0.36 1.03
CA LYS A 283 -19.85 -0.30 2.34
C LYS A 283 -21.19 -0.95 2.77
N ASP A 284 -22.32 -0.42 2.28
CA ASP A 284 -23.67 -0.92 2.61
C ASP A 284 -24.26 -1.81 1.50
N ARG A 285 -23.44 -2.20 0.51
CA ARG A 285 -23.86 -2.91 -0.71
C ARG A 285 -23.31 -4.33 -0.82
N CYS A 286 -22.13 -4.55 -0.28
CA CYS A 286 -21.47 -5.87 -0.22
C CYS A 286 -20.68 -5.99 1.08
N ASP A 287 -20.45 -7.23 1.52
CA ASP A 287 -19.65 -7.50 2.72
C ASP A 287 -18.16 -7.37 2.40
N VAL A 288 -17.76 -7.84 1.22
CA VAL A 288 -16.38 -7.94 0.76
C VAL A 288 -16.25 -7.38 -0.65
N VAL A 289 -15.19 -6.61 -0.91
CA VAL A 289 -14.79 -6.24 -2.26
C VAL A 289 -13.38 -6.73 -2.55
N PHE A 290 -13.19 -7.35 -3.72
CA PHE A 290 -11.86 -7.75 -4.16
C PHE A 290 -11.11 -6.59 -4.81
N SER A 291 -9.80 -6.51 -4.52
CA SER A 291 -8.87 -5.57 -5.14
C SER A 291 -7.63 -6.28 -5.70
N GLY A 292 -7.12 -5.77 -6.81
CA GLY A 292 -6.07 -6.43 -7.60
C GLY A 292 -4.63 -6.12 -7.17
N GLU A 293 -4.42 -5.59 -5.96
CA GLU A 293 -3.10 -5.24 -5.43
C GLU A 293 -2.19 -6.47 -5.33
N GLY A 294 -0.92 -6.26 -5.57
CA GLY A 294 0.11 -7.29 -5.62
C GLY A 294 0.43 -7.78 -7.04
N ALA A 295 -0.52 -7.73 -7.97
CA ALA A 295 -0.29 -8.22 -9.34
C ALA A 295 0.82 -7.44 -10.08
N ASP A 296 0.92 -6.13 -9.89
CA ASP A 296 1.98 -5.31 -10.49
C ASP A 296 3.34 -5.56 -9.85
N GLU A 297 3.39 -5.69 -8.54
CA GLU A 297 4.61 -5.84 -7.75
C GLU A 297 5.18 -7.26 -7.81
N PHE A 298 4.34 -8.26 -8.02
CA PHE A 298 4.77 -9.65 -8.13
C PHE A 298 5.21 -10.02 -9.55
N PHE A 299 4.50 -9.51 -10.54
CA PHE A 299 4.68 -9.88 -11.96
C PHE A 299 5.23 -8.75 -12.84
N ALA A 300 5.89 -7.76 -12.24
CA ALA A 300 6.54 -6.63 -12.92
C ALA A 300 5.59 -5.85 -13.86
N GLY A 301 4.45 -5.38 -13.34
CA GLY A 301 3.40 -4.72 -14.12
C GLY A 301 3.67 -3.27 -14.50
N TYR A 302 4.52 -2.55 -13.78
CA TYR A 302 4.82 -1.15 -14.07
C TYR A 302 5.76 -0.99 -15.27
N ASN A 303 5.49 0.01 -16.11
CA ASN A 303 6.31 0.27 -17.31
C ASN A 303 7.80 0.54 -17.00
N GLY A 304 8.11 0.96 -15.77
CA GLY A 304 9.49 1.21 -15.32
C GLY A 304 10.40 -0.02 -15.40
N TYR A 305 9.85 -1.22 -15.19
CA TYR A 305 10.64 -2.47 -15.17
C TYR A 305 11.25 -2.83 -16.53
N GLN A 306 10.65 -2.40 -17.64
CA GLN A 306 11.23 -2.57 -18.98
C GLN A 306 12.58 -1.84 -19.16
N ASN A 307 12.91 -0.90 -18.28
CA ASN A 307 14.16 -0.16 -18.28
C ASN A 307 15.13 -0.60 -17.17
N ALA A 308 14.92 -1.76 -16.55
CA ALA A 308 15.68 -2.23 -15.40
C ALA A 308 17.18 -2.33 -15.70
N ASP A 309 17.56 -2.94 -16.84
CA ASP A 309 18.96 -3.06 -17.27
C ASP A 309 19.64 -1.70 -17.42
N LYS A 310 18.96 -0.75 -18.04
CA LYS A 310 19.46 0.62 -18.24
C LYS A 310 19.65 1.35 -16.91
N LEU A 311 18.78 1.10 -15.92
CA LEU A 311 18.91 1.66 -14.60
C LEU A 311 20.08 1.01 -13.84
N ALA A 312 20.13 -0.32 -13.83
CA ALA A 312 21.12 -1.10 -13.09
C ALA A 312 22.56 -0.89 -13.60
N SER A 313 22.74 -0.58 -14.89
CA SER A 313 24.06 -0.32 -15.51
C SER A 313 24.69 1.02 -15.12
N LYS A 314 23.99 1.92 -14.45
CA LYS A 314 24.55 3.19 -13.95
C LYS A 314 25.58 2.92 -12.85
N SER A 315 26.60 3.78 -12.76
CA SER A 315 27.68 3.67 -11.77
C SER A 315 27.19 3.72 -10.31
N ASN A 316 26.10 4.44 -10.05
CA ASN A 316 25.47 4.53 -8.72
C ASN A 316 23.93 4.55 -8.87
N PRO A 317 23.33 3.40 -9.22
CA PRO A 317 21.91 3.37 -9.51
C PRO A 317 21.07 3.56 -8.25
N VAL A 318 20.01 4.38 -8.39
CA VAL A 318 18.97 4.55 -7.38
C VAL A 318 17.63 4.29 -8.06
N TYR A 319 16.90 3.36 -7.52
CA TYR A 319 15.49 3.16 -7.85
C TYR A 319 14.64 3.70 -6.69
N TYR A 320 13.72 4.60 -6.99
CA TYR A 320 12.89 5.29 -5.99
C TYR A 320 11.52 4.62 -5.79
N GLY A 321 11.33 3.43 -6.36
CA GLY A 321 10.01 2.81 -6.44
C GLY A 321 9.18 3.39 -7.57
N ALA A 322 7.93 2.95 -7.66
CA ALA A 322 7.00 3.40 -8.70
C ALA A 322 6.63 4.88 -8.59
N THR A 323 6.86 5.53 -7.45
CA THR A 323 6.54 6.95 -7.22
C THR A 323 7.74 7.77 -6.77
N GLN A 324 7.91 8.93 -7.38
CA GLN A 324 8.79 10.00 -6.90
C GLN A 324 8.07 11.33 -7.06
N SER A 325 7.81 12.02 -5.94
CA SER A 325 7.09 13.29 -5.94
C SER A 325 8.02 14.50 -6.01
N MET A 326 8.87 14.68 -5.03
CA MET A 326 9.71 15.88 -4.90
C MET A 326 11.19 15.50 -4.71
N ARG A 327 12.06 15.96 -5.61
CA ARG A 327 13.50 15.72 -5.49
C ARG A 327 14.12 16.57 -4.40
N GLU A 328 15.23 16.13 -3.83
CA GLU A 328 15.98 16.84 -2.79
C GLU A 328 16.23 18.33 -3.09
N PHE A 329 16.56 18.64 -4.35
CA PHE A 329 16.79 20.02 -4.77
C PHE A 329 15.53 20.89 -4.64
N ASP A 330 14.35 20.35 -4.94
CA ASP A 330 13.07 21.04 -4.79
C ASP A 330 12.72 21.18 -3.29
N GLN A 331 12.98 20.13 -2.49
CA GLN A 331 12.75 20.16 -1.04
C GLN A 331 13.58 21.24 -0.35
N LYS A 332 14.86 21.40 -0.71
CA LYS A 332 15.72 22.50 -0.20
C LYS A 332 15.17 23.90 -0.51
N HIS A 333 14.42 24.05 -1.58
CA HIS A 333 13.82 25.32 -1.96
C HIS A 333 12.55 25.61 -1.18
N TYR A 334 11.71 24.58 -0.98
CA TYR A 334 10.39 24.76 -0.35
C TYR A 334 10.40 24.64 1.16
N LEU A 335 11.26 23.79 1.75
CA LEU A 335 11.33 23.60 3.20
C LEU A 335 12.13 24.72 3.90
N LYS A 336 11.68 25.13 5.08
CA LYS A 336 12.44 26.04 5.96
C LYS A 336 13.65 25.35 6.60
N ARG A 337 13.51 24.07 6.94
CA ARG A 337 14.58 23.24 7.49
C ARG A 337 14.84 22.06 6.57
N PHE A 338 16.11 21.80 6.32
CA PHE A 338 16.54 20.68 5.50
C PHE A 338 17.59 19.85 6.26
N TYR A 339 17.27 18.57 6.48
CA TYR A 339 18.08 17.63 7.24
C TYR A 339 18.95 16.78 6.29
N LYS A 340 20.26 16.98 6.31
CA LYS A 340 21.20 16.32 5.39
C LYS A 340 21.28 14.80 5.57
N ASN A 341 21.00 14.31 6.80
CA ASN A 341 20.95 12.89 7.15
C ASN A 341 19.71 12.18 6.63
N ARG A 342 18.68 12.89 6.14
CA ARG A 342 17.44 12.34 5.59
C ARG A 342 17.44 12.40 4.06
N ASN A 343 18.43 11.75 3.44
CA ASN A 343 18.57 11.71 1.99
C ASN A 343 17.78 10.54 1.40
N ALA A 344 16.75 10.84 0.58
CA ALA A 344 15.88 9.83 -0.05
C ALA A 344 16.66 8.86 -0.96
N ALA A 345 17.68 9.33 -1.69
CA ALA A 345 18.48 8.46 -2.55
C ALA A 345 19.34 7.49 -1.74
N GLU A 346 19.88 7.94 -0.61
CA GLU A 346 20.65 7.07 0.28
C GLU A 346 19.76 6.06 0.99
N PHE A 347 18.58 6.49 1.46
CA PHE A 347 17.58 5.59 2.03
C PHE A 347 17.23 4.47 1.05
N MET A 348 16.88 4.79 -0.19
CA MET A 348 16.51 3.78 -1.20
C MET A 348 17.69 2.88 -1.61
N ARG A 349 18.93 3.41 -1.63
CA ARG A 349 20.10 2.56 -1.85
C ARG A 349 20.30 1.54 -0.74
N LYS A 350 20.20 1.96 0.51
CA LYS A 350 20.28 1.06 1.69
C LYS A 350 19.16 0.02 1.64
N ARG A 351 17.93 0.46 1.37
CA ARG A 351 16.76 -0.42 1.28
C ARG A 351 16.90 -1.47 0.17
N GLY A 352 17.45 -1.10 -0.99
CA GLY A 352 17.68 -2.00 -2.13
C GLY A 352 19.01 -2.76 -2.10
N GLN A 353 19.87 -2.57 -1.09
CA GLN A 353 21.23 -3.13 -1.06
C GLN A 353 21.24 -4.66 -1.14
N ALA A 354 20.42 -5.33 -0.34
CA ALA A 354 20.34 -6.79 -0.32
C ALA A 354 19.80 -7.38 -1.64
N GLY A 355 18.97 -6.63 -2.35
CA GLY A 355 18.43 -7.03 -3.66
C GLY A 355 19.42 -6.92 -4.83
N ARG A 356 20.58 -6.25 -4.64
CA ARG A 356 21.58 -6.05 -5.72
C ARG A 356 22.23 -7.32 -6.22
N LYS A 357 22.11 -8.41 -5.53
CA LYS A 357 22.58 -9.75 -5.94
C LYS A 357 21.71 -10.41 -7.01
N TYR A 358 20.49 -9.92 -7.22
CA TYR A 358 19.54 -10.45 -8.19
C TYR A 358 19.68 -9.77 -9.55
N ASP A 359 19.00 -10.29 -10.55
CA ASP A 359 18.86 -9.63 -11.85
C ASP A 359 18.21 -8.23 -11.71
N PRO A 360 18.37 -7.33 -12.70
CA PRO A 360 17.88 -5.96 -12.61
C PRO A 360 16.39 -5.82 -12.33
N VAL A 361 15.53 -6.69 -12.89
CA VAL A 361 14.09 -6.66 -12.65
C VAL A 361 13.77 -7.11 -11.23
N SER A 362 14.33 -8.25 -10.80
CA SER A 362 14.15 -8.74 -9.43
C SER A 362 14.71 -7.77 -8.39
N TRP A 363 15.80 -7.05 -8.66
CA TRP A 363 16.27 -5.97 -7.81
C TRP A 363 15.24 -4.83 -7.69
N MET A 364 14.62 -4.39 -8.78
CA MET A 364 13.58 -3.34 -8.72
C MET A 364 12.35 -3.83 -7.97
N LEU A 365 11.91 -5.07 -8.20
CA LEU A 365 10.81 -5.70 -7.45
C LEU A 365 11.14 -5.79 -5.95
N TYR A 366 12.38 -6.16 -5.59
CA TYR A 366 12.85 -6.18 -4.20
C TYR A 366 12.67 -4.81 -3.52
N VAL A 367 13.03 -3.74 -4.22
CA VAL A 367 12.89 -2.37 -3.71
C VAL A 367 11.41 -2.00 -3.55
N ASP A 368 10.57 -2.29 -4.54
CA ASP A 368 9.15 -1.96 -4.48
C ASP A 368 8.43 -2.72 -3.37
N LEU A 369 8.67 -4.02 -3.24
CA LEU A 369 8.09 -4.86 -2.19
C LEU A 369 8.46 -4.39 -0.77
N ARG A 370 9.67 -3.85 -0.59
CA ARG A 370 10.18 -3.35 0.70
C ARG A 370 9.94 -1.86 0.93
N SER A 371 9.27 -1.15 0.01
CA SER A 371 9.01 0.29 0.15
C SER A 371 7.63 0.70 -0.36
N TYR A 372 7.45 0.82 -1.66
CA TYR A 372 6.22 1.33 -2.25
C TYR A 372 5.01 0.42 -2.01
N PHE A 373 5.17 -0.88 -2.20
CA PHE A 373 4.10 -1.85 -2.03
C PHE A 373 3.59 -1.85 -0.58
N GLU A 374 4.50 -2.02 0.38
CA GLU A 374 4.16 -2.08 1.81
C GLU A 374 3.65 -0.73 2.33
N ALA A 375 4.39 0.36 2.07
CA ALA A 375 4.12 1.64 2.72
C ALA A 375 3.13 2.55 1.96
N SER A 376 2.69 2.15 0.76
CA SER A 376 1.69 2.89 -0.01
C SER A 376 0.54 2.01 -0.47
N ILE A 377 0.78 0.93 -1.22
CA ILE A 377 -0.30 0.13 -1.81
C ILE A 377 -1.07 -0.65 -0.74
N LEU A 378 -0.39 -1.51 0.03
CA LEU A 378 -1.04 -2.29 1.08
C LEU A 378 -1.53 -1.39 2.23
N PHE A 379 -0.76 -0.35 2.55
CA PHE A 379 -1.16 0.65 3.52
C PHE A 379 -2.49 1.32 3.14
N ASN A 380 -2.68 1.68 1.86
CA ASN A 380 -3.95 2.22 1.36
C ASN A 380 -5.10 1.24 1.62
N SER A 381 -4.96 -0.02 1.22
CA SER A 381 -6.03 -1.02 1.36
C SER A 381 -6.45 -1.19 2.82
N THR A 382 -5.50 -1.39 3.75
CA THR A 382 -5.78 -1.51 5.18
C THR A 382 -6.47 -0.26 5.74
N LYS A 383 -5.98 0.94 5.40
CA LYS A 383 -6.55 2.19 5.92
C LYS A 383 -7.92 2.53 5.32
N ILE A 384 -8.20 2.11 4.10
CA ILE A 384 -9.56 2.21 3.52
C ILE A 384 -10.53 1.33 4.30
N VAL A 385 -10.16 0.08 4.60
CA VAL A 385 -10.97 -0.82 5.44
C VAL A 385 -11.24 -0.18 6.82
N GLU A 386 -10.20 0.29 7.48
CA GLU A 386 -10.31 0.93 8.80
C GLU A 386 -11.19 2.19 8.80
N GLY A 387 -11.11 2.99 7.76
CA GLY A 387 -11.84 4.27 7.67
C GLY A 387 -13.27 4.14 7.16
N THR A 388 -13.56 3.15 6.33
CA THR A 388 -14.88 3.00 5.71
C THR A 388 -15.70 1.86 6.28
N GLY A 389 -15.05 0.84 6.84
CA GLY A 389 -15.67 -0.40 7.30
C GLY A 389 -15.99 -1.39 6.18
N LEU A 390 -15.64 -1.10 4.92
CA LEU A 390 -15.77 -2.04 3.81
C LEU A 390 -14.57 -2.99 3.83
N ASP A 391 -14.79 -4.31 3.87
CA ASP A 391 -13.71 -5.30 3.85
C ASP A 391 -13.13 -5.42 2.43
N ILE A 392 -11.88 -4.98 2.25
CA ILE A 392 -11.15 -5.09 1.00
C ILE A 392 -10.19 -6.27 1.10
N ARG A 393 -10.35 -7.25 0.22
CA ARG A 393 -9.48 -8.43 0.18
C ARG A 393 -8.69 -8.47 -1.13
N MET A 394 -7.45 -8.91 -1.02
CA MET A 394 -6.45 -8.89 -2.08
C MET A 394 -6.05 -10.32 -2.45
N PRO A 395 -6.74 -10.99 -3.41
CA PRO A 395 -6.45 -12.37 -3.77
C PRO A 395 -5.01 -12.62 -4.23
N PHE A 396 -4.38 -11.67 -4.93
CA PHE A 396 -2.98 -11.78 -5.34
C PHE A 396 -1.99 -11.79 -4.16
N CYS A 397 -2.35 -11.22 -3.01
CA CYS A 397 -1.51 -11.20 -1.81
C CYS A 397 -1.52 -12.54 -1.04
N ASP A 398 -1.85 -13.64 -1.69
CA ASP A 398 -1.68 -14.99 -1.17
C ASP A 398 -0.22 -15.42 -1.29
N LEU A 399 0.34 -16.01 -0.21
CA LEU A 399 1.76 -16.40 -0.19
C LEU A 399 2.10 -17.49 -1.21
N ARG A 400 1.12 -18.30 -1.67
CA ARG A 400 1.31 -19.26 -2.76
C ARG A 400 1.58 -18.54 -4.09
N ILE A 401 0.85 -17.47 -4.39
CA ILE A 401 1.06 -16.63 -5.57
C ILE A 401 2.38 -15.87 -5.46
N PHE A 402 2.68 -15.34 -4.27
CA PHE A 402 3.94 -14.68 -4.00
C PHE A 402 5.13 -15.61 -4.15
N ASP A 403 5.05 -16.86 -3.68
CA ASP A 403 6.09 -17.88 -3.84
C ASP A 403 6.36 -18.20 -5.31
N ILE A 404 5.30 -18.34 -6.12
CA ILE A 404 5.43 -18.47 -7.58
C ILE A 404 6.18 -17.27 -8.16
N ALA A 405 5.79 -16.06 -7.78
CA ALA A 405 6.40 -14.84 -8.31
C ALA A 405 7.89 -14.72 -7.95
N ARG A 406 8.31 -15.06 -6.72
CA ARG A 406 9.73 -14.98 -6.31
C ARG A 406 10.60 -16.05 -6.96
N ARG A 407 10.02 -17.20 -7.40
CA ARG A 407 10.71 -18.26 -8.13
C ARG A 407 10.65 -18.11 -9.65
N MET A 408 9.80 -17.22 -10.15
CA MET A 408 9.66 -16.99 -11.59
C MET A 408 10.82 -16.14 -12.13
N PRO A 409 11.55 -16.61 -13.18
CA PRO A 409 12.57 -15.81 -13.87
C PRO A 409 12.02 -14.52 -14.47
N ALA A 410 12.82 -13.45 -14.46
CA ALA A 410 12.44 -12.13 -14.95
C ALA A 410 11.90 -12.13 -16.39
N LYS A 411 12.44 -12.98 -17.27
CA LYS A 411 11.99 -13.14 -18.67
C LYS A 411 10.52 -13.54 -18.85
N TYR A 412 9.90 -14.12 -17.83
CA TYR A 412 8.48 -14.49 -17.82
C TYR A 412 7.60 -13.46 -17.12
N LYS A 413 8.21 -12.43 -16.52
CA LYS A 413 7.50 -11.29 -15.93
C LYS A 413 7.41 -10.13 -16.91
N VAL A 414 8.55 -9.71 -17.49
CA VAL A 414 8.63 -8.52 -18.35
C VAL A 414 9.72 -8.68 -19.42
N ASP A 415 9.41 -8.18 -20.61
CA ASP A 415 10.36 -8.02 -21.71
C ASP A 415 10.04 -6.75 -22.55
N GLN A 416 10.64 -6.62 -23.72
CA GLN A 416 10.40 -5.49 -24.62
C GLN A 416 8.99 -5.50 -25.26
N THR A 417 8.29 -6.64 -25.24
CA THR A 417 6.94 -6.78 -25.80
C THR A 417 5.84 -6.43 -24.80
N GLY A 418 6.12 -6.57 -23.49
CA GLY A 418 5.13 -6.29 -22.47
C GLY A 418 5.58 -6.60 -21.05
N ASN A 419 4.62 -6.50 -20.16
CA ASN A 419 4.73 -6.78 -18.73
C ASN A 419 3.74 -7.88 -18.30
N LYS A 420 3.93 -8.46 -17.11
CA LYS A 420 3.08 -9.53 -16.54
C LYS A 420 2.91 -10.73 -17.48
N LEU A 421 3.95 -11.12 -18.22
CA LEU A 421 3.83 -12.07 -19.32
C LEU A 421 3.13 -13.39 -18.91
N ALA A 422 3.57 -14.02 -17.82
CA ALA A 422 2.97 -15.27 -17.33
C ALA A 422 1.54 -15.07 -16.80
N LEU A 423 1.26 -13.97 -16.09
CA LEU A 423 -0.08 -13.64 -15.62
C LEU A 423 -1.03 -13.41 -16.80
N ARG A 424 -0.59 -12.68 -17.85
CA ARG A 424 -1.37 -12.49 -19.08
C ARG A 424 -1.61 -13.80 -19.80
N ARG A 425 -0.62 -14.70 -19.79
CA ARG A 425 -0.78 -16.04 -20.36
C ARG A 425 -1.83 -16.86 -19.60
N ALA A 426 -1.84 -16.80 -18.26
CA ALA A 426 -2.89 -17.43 -17.45
C ALA A 426 -4.27 -16.81 -17.74
N ALA A 427 -4.35 -15.48 -17.76
CA ALA A 427 -5.58 -14.74 -18.01
C ALA A 427 -6.15 -14.98 -19.41
N SER A 428 -5.30 -15.15 -20.44
CA SER A 428 -5.74 -15.38 -21.83
C SER A 428 -6.49 -16.71 -22.06
N ARG A 429 -6.49 -17.59 -21.07
CA ARG A 429 -7.28 -18.83 -21.11
C ARG A 429 -8.75 -18.61 -20.78
N MET A 430 -9.09 -17.48 -20.13
CA MET A 430 -10.44 -17.15 -19.68
C MET A 430 -10.95 -15.83 -20.23
N LEU A 431 -10.06 -14.94 -20.62
CA LEU A 431 -10.37 -13.60 -21.09
C LEU A 431 -10.04 -13.46 -22.58
N PRO A 432 -10.77 -12.62 -23.32
CA PRO A 432 -10.45 -12.34 -24.70
C PRO A 432 -9.08 -11.63 -24.83
N PRO A 433 -8.37 -11.81 -25.97
CA PRO A 433 -7.01 -11.25 -26.14
C PRO A 433 -6.91 -9.75 -25.89
N GLU A 434 -7.91 -8.97 -26.28
CA GLU A 434 -7.98 -7.51 -26.08
C GLU A 434 -8.04 -7.11 -24.60
N VAL A 435 -8.46 -7.99 -23.70
CA VAL A 435 -8.44 -7.79 -22.26
C VAL A 435 -7.15 -8.34 -21.67
N ALA A 436 -6.81 -9.60 -21.98
CA ALA A 436 -5.64 -10.29 -21.41
C ALA A 436 -4.33 -9.56 -21.74
N TYR A 437 -4.20 -8.98 -22.95
CA TYR A 437 -2.98 -8.28 -23.41
C TYR A 437 -3.13 -6.76 -23.45
N ARG A 438 -4.17 -6.19 -22.85
CA ARG A 438 -4.36 -4.74 -22.77
C ARG A 438 -3.19 -4.06 -22.08
N ARG A 439 -2.77 -2.93 -22.66
CA ARG A 439 -1.69 -2.11 -22.06
C ARG A 439 -2.15 -1.54 -20.72
N LYS A 440 -1.24 -1.55 -19.72
CA LYS A 440 -1.46 -0.89 -18.43
C LYS A 440 -1.60 0.63 -18.60
N LEU A 441 -2.73 1.18 -18.17
CA LEU A 441 -3.01 2.63 -18.19
C LEU A 441 -2.72 3.29 -16.82
N GLY A 442 -2.84 2.55 -15.72
CA GLY A 442 -2.78 3.06 -14.35
C GLY A 442 -4.20 3.37 -13.83
N PHE A 443 -4.28 4.14 -12.75
CA PHE A 443 -5.54 4.63 -12.17
C PHE A 443 -5.60 6.16 -12.32
N PRO A 444 -6.19 6.68 -13.41
CA PRO A 444 -6.06 8.08 -13.81
C PRO A 444 -7.07 8.98 -13.07
N VAL A 445 -6.74 9.38 -11.83
CA VAL A 445 -7.53 10.40 -11.12
C VAL A 445 -7.25 11.78 -11.75
N PRO A 446 -8.28 12.57 -12.13
CA PRO A 446 -8.12 13.89 -12.77
C PRO A 446 -7.75 15.00 -11.78
N ILE A 447 -7.00 14.66 -10.74
CA ILE A 447 -6.62 15.57 -9.65
C ILE A 447 -5.91 16.84 -10.12
N ARG A 448 -5.15 16.77 -11.23
CA ARG A 448 -4.51 17.95 -11.80
C ARG A 448 -5.51 19.04 -12.14
N ASP A 449 -6.59 18.66 -12.78
CA ASP A 449 -7.62 19.59 -13.26
C ASP A 449 -8.47 20.08 -12.08
N TRP A 450 -8.79 19.21 -11.15
CA TRP A 450 -9.49 19.56 -9.90
C TRP A 450 -8.71 20.55 -9.04
N LEU A 451 -7.40 20.36 -8.87
CA LEU A 451 -6.54 21.30 -8.13
C LEU A 451 -6.39 22.65 -8.84
N ALA A 452 -6.52 22.69 -10.17
CA ALA A 452 -6.46 23.92 -10.94
C ALA A 452 -7.79 24.71 -10.92
N ASP A 453 -8.91 24.05 -10.60
CA ASP A 453 -10.23 24.66 -10.53
C ASP A 453 -10.28 25.71 -9.41
N PRO A 454 -10.73 26.96 -9.71
CA PRO A 454 -10.89 28.02 -8.72
C PRO A 454 -11.78 27.62 -7.53
N ALA A 455 -12.77 26.73 -7.69
CA ALA A 455 -13.65 26.28 -6.63
C ALA A 455 -12.88 25.56 -5.52
N PHE A 456 -11.89 24.72 -5.89
CA PHE A 456 -11.13 23.92 -4.93
C PHE A 456 -9.79 24.53 -4.54
N ASN A 457 -9.15 25.33 -5.40
CA ASN A 457 -7.83 25.88 -5.09
C ASN A 457 -7.86 27.00 -4.04
N GLN A 458 -9.02 27.56 -3.68
CA GLN A 458 -9.13 28.54 -2.58
C GLN A 458 -8.71 27.94 -1.23
N ASP A 459 -9.09 26.71 -0.95
CA ASP A 459 -8.72 26.03 0.28
C ASP A 459 -7.22 25.75 0.34
N ILE A 460 -6.65 25.37 -0.79
CA ILE A 460 -5.20 25.19 -0.93
C ILE A 460 -4.47 26.54 -0.72
N ARG A 461 -4.99 27.63 -1.28
CA ARG A 461 -4.43 28.97 -1.07
C ARG A 461 -4.49 29.40 0.39
N ARG A 462 -5.60 29.12 1.08
CA ARG A 462 -5.74 29.38 2.53
C ARG A 462 -4.73 28.56 3.34
N ALA A 463 -4.62 27.27 3.04
CA ALA A 463 -3.66 26.39 3.70
C ALA A 463 -2.21 26.86 3.46
N PHE A 464 -1.83 27.26 2.24
CA PHE A 464 -0.50 27.78 1.92
C PHE A 464 -0.21 29.14 2.55
N ALA A 465 -1.26 29.89 2.95
CA ALA A 465 -1.14 31.16 3.68
C ALA A 465 -1.19 30.98 5.20
N SER A 466 -1.42 29.76 5.71
CA SER A 466 -1.58 29.48 7.15
C SER A 466 -0.29 29.62 7.95
N GLU A 467 -0.40 29.69 9.28
CA GLU A 467 0.72 29.62 10.21
C GLU A 467 1.45 28.28 10.12
N THR A 468 0.71 27.20 9.91
CA THR A 468 1.26 25.85 9.67
C THR A 468 2.18 25.85 8.47
N ALA A 469 1.74 26.40 7.34
CA ALA A 469 2.59 26.53 6.15
C ALA A 469 3.85 27.35 6.46
N SER A 470 3.71 28.48 7.17
CA SER A 470 4.84 29.32 7.55
C SER A 470 5.81 28.65 8.52
N LYS A 471 5.37 27.67 9.31
CA LYS A 471 6.21 26.92 10.23
C LYS A 471 7.20 26.00 9.48
N PHE A 472 6.74 25.29 8.46
CA PHE A 472 7.50 24.24 7.78
C PHE A 472 8.06 24.64 6.41
N PHE A 473 7.42 25.58 5.72
CA PHE A 473 7.73 25.91 4.34
C PHE A 473 8.15 27.39 4.15
N ASN A 474 8.91 27.64 3.11
CA ASN A 474 9.14 28.96 2.57
C ASN A 474 7.83 29.43 1.91
N GLN A 475 6.97 30.07 2.70
CA GLN A 475 5.59 30.39 2.33
C GLN A 475 5.47 31.14 0.99
N LYS A 476 6.35 32.09 0.74
CA LYS A 476 6.41 32.82 -0.53
C LYS A 476 6.65 31.89 -1.73
N GLU A 477 7.50 30.88 -1.56
CA GLU A 477 7.88 29.98 -2.64
C GLU A 477 6.79 28.93 -2.92
N ILE A 478 6.09 28.42 -1.88
CA ILE A 478 4.97 27.50 -2.11
C ILE A 478 3.75 28.24 -2.71
N GLN A 479 3.50 29.50 -2.34
CA GLN A 479 2.48 30.32 -2.98
C GLN A 479 2.82 30.57 -4.46
N SER A 480 4.08 30.90 -4.76
CA SER A 480 4.56 31.05 -6.14
C SER A 480 4.47 29.74 -6.94
N LEU A 481 4.66 28.57 -6.30
CA LEU A 481 4.43 27.26 -6.92
C LEU A 481 2.96 27.08 -7.32
N LEU A 482 2.03 27.41 -6.43
CA LEU A 482 0.59 27.33 -6.69
C LEU A 482 0.18 28.28 -7.82
N ASP A 483 0.68 29.53 -7.83
CA ASP A 483 0.42 30.48 -8.89
C ASP A 483 0.95 30.01 -10.24
N TYR A 484 2.14 29.42 -10.27
CA TYR A 484 2.69 28.84 -11.49
C TYR A 484 1.86 27.68 -12.00
N PHE A 485 1.42 26.81 -11.09
CA PHE A 485 0.58 25.67 -11.44
C PHE A 485 -0.79 26.10 -12.01
N THR A 486 -1.47 27.06 -11.35
CA THR A 486 -2.85 27.45 -11.69
C THR A 486 -2.95 28.46 -12.82
N THR A 487 -2.01 29.40 -12.94
CA THR A 487 -2.10 30.54 -13.88
C THR A 487 -0.95 30.61 -14.87
N GLY A 488 0.07 29.78 -14.74
CA GLY A 488 1.33 29.89 -15.50
C GLY A 488 2.22 31.09 -15.10
N LYS A 489 1.77 31.95 -14.18
CA LYS A 489 2.58 33.07 -13.66
C LYS A 489 3.62 32.53 -12.69
N THR A 490 4.89 32.91 -12.88
CA THR A 490 5.99 32.32 -12.11
C THR A 490 7.16 33.29 -11.93
N ASN A 491 8.00 32.97 -10.92
CA ASN A 491 9.29 33.61 -10.72
C ASN A 491 10.39 32.96 -11.61
N LEU A 492 11.57 33.57 -11.60
CA LEU A 492 12.71 33.09 -12.41
C LEU A 492 13.13 31.65 -12.05
N TRP A 493 13.07 31.29 -10.76
CA TRP A 493 13.44 29.96 -10.29
C TRP A 493 12.54 28.88 -10.91
N HIS A 494 11.22 29.03 -10.85
CA HIS A 494 10.29 28.07 -11.44
C HIS A 494 10.45 27.98 -12.97
N LYS A 495 10.65 29.11 -13.66
CA LYS A 495 10.92 29.13 -15.11
C LYS A 495 12.15 28.29 -15.47
N LEU A 496 13.26 28.51 -14.79
CA LEU A 496 14.52 27.78 -15.04
C LEU A 496 14.41 26.31 -14.63
N ARG A 497 13.78 26.03 -13.51
CA ARG A 497 13.67 24.70 -12.93
C ARG A 497 12.76 23.77 -13.73
N TYR A 498 11.61 24.27 -14.12
CA TYR A 498 10.59 23.45 -14.79
C TYR A 498 10.52 23.68 -16.30
N ARG A 499 11.16 24.72 -16.83
CA ARG A 499 11.25 25.01 -18.27
C ARG A 499 9.89 24.92 -18.98
N GLY A 500 8.83 25.38 -18.34
CA GLY A 500 7.46 25.32 -18.86
C GLY A 500 6.75 23.97 -18.68
N ASN A 501 7.41 22.94 -18.18
CA ASN A 501 6.76 21.66 -17.88
C ASN A 501 6.01 21.74 -16.54
N THR A 502 4.73 22.03 -16.59
CA THR A 502 3.85 22.11 -15.42
C THR A 502 3.14 20.79 -15.10
N ALA A 503 3.27 19.79 -15.98
CA ALA A 503 2.48 18.54 -15.90
C ALA A 503 2.61 17.78 -14.58
N ALA A 504 3.78 17.86 -13.92
CA ALA A 504 4.04 17.17 -12.65
C ALA A 504 3.96 18.10 -11.42
N LEU A 505 3.63 19.40 -11.58
CA LEU A 505 3.62 20.34 -10.45
C LEU A 505 2.48 20.04 -9.47
N TRP A 506 1.37 19.51 -9.95
CA TRP A 506 0.24 19.15 -9.11
C TRP A 506 0.64 18.21 -7.95
N ARG A 507 1.57 17.26 -8.18
CA ARG A 507 2.03 16.36 -7.12
C ARG A 507 2.69 17.11 -5.96
N ARG A 508 3.44 18.19 -6.27
CA ARG A 508 4.08 19.03 -5.24
C ARG A 508 3.07 19.85 -4.47
N VAL A 509 2.13 20.48 -5.19
CA VAL A 509 1.03 21.24 -4.58
C VAL A 509 0.22 20.33 -3.68
N TRP A 510 -0.17 19.16 -4.17
CA TRP A 510 -0.96 18.18 -3.44
C TRP A 510 -0.24 17.66 -2.20
N SER A 511 1.03 17.22 -2.33
CA SER A 511 1.80 16.72 -1.17
C SER A 511 1.97 17.78 -0.08
N ILE A 512 2.22 19.04 -0.44
CA ILE A 512 2.33 20.12 0.54
C ILE A 512 0.97 20.37 1.21
N TYR A 513 -0.12 20.39 0.45
CA TYR A 513 -1.46 20.62 0.97
C TYR A 513 -1.90 19.52 1.94
N VAL A 514 -1.75 18.26 1.55
CA VAL A 514 -2.08 17.11 2.41
C VAL A 514 -1.26 17.11 3.70
N PHE A 515 0.04 17.46 3.64
CA PHE A 515 0.86 17.58 4.86
C PHE A 515 0.35 18.69 5.79
N ILE A 516 0.00 19.85 5.26
CA ILE A 516 -0.51 20.97 6.06
C ILE A 516 -1.80 20.55 6.77
N ARG A 517 -2.76 19.97 6.02
CA ARG A 517 -4.03 19.47 6.59
C ARG A 517 -3.80 18.39 7.63
N TRP A 518 -2.92 17.41 7.33
CA TRP A 518 -2.55 16.37 8.30
C TRP A 518 -2.00 16.95 9.61
N TYR A 519 -1.09 17.93 9.51
CA TYR A 519 -0.53 18.55 10.71
C TYR A 519 -1.59 19.32 11.51
N GLU A 520 -2.47 20.04 10.85
CA GLU A 520 -3.57 20.76 11.49
C GLU A 520 -4.49 19.80 12.24
N LEU A 521 -4.96 18.72 11.58
CA LEU A 521 -5.86 17.72 12.17
C LEU A 521 -5.24 16.98 13.36
N PHE A 522 -3.97 16.63 13.29
CA PHE A 522 -3.34 15.83 14.36
C PHE A 522 -2.70 16.64 15.47
N PHE A 523 -2.26 17.87 15.23
CA PHE A 523 -1.48 18.64 16.18
C PHE A 523 -2.12 19.95 16.64
N LEU A 524 -3.09 20.48 15.91
CA LEU A 524 -3.72 21.78 16.25
C LEU A 524 -5.21 21.65 16.58
N GLU A 525 -5.97 20.84 15.86
CA GLU A 525 -7.38 20.59 16.16
C GLU A 525 -7.50 19.70 17.40
N LYS A 526 -8.48 20.03 18.28
CA LYS A 526 -8.70 19.33 19.56
C LYS A 526 -9.72 18.22 19.43
#